data_bfdf5d210305e9709e1b6ca1d85b05b8
#
_entry.id   bfdf5d210305e9709e1b6ca1d85b05b8
#
_cell.length_a   1.000
_cell.length_b   1.000
_cell.length_c   1.000
_cell.angle_alpha   90.00
_cell.angle_beta   90.00
_cell.angle_gamma   90.00
#
_symmetry.space_group_name_H-M   'P 1'
#
loop_
_entity.id
_entity.type
_entity.pdbx_description
1 polymer ?
#
loop_
_entity_poly.entity_id
_entity_poly.type
_entity_poly.pdbx_seq_one_letter_code
_entity_poly.pdbx_strand_id
1 'polypeptide(L)'
;VPARLYRPDNPVPGGPAVIFVHGAGYLQNAHKWWSSYSREYMFHNFLVDNGYTVLDIDYRGSAGYGRDWRTAIYRHMGGKDLDDQVDGARWLVETQQIDPEKIGIYGGSYGGFITLMAMFKEPGVFAAGAALRSVTDWAHYNHGYTSNILNIPAADSLAYVRSSPIYYAEGLEGALLMCHGMVDDNVHFQDIVRLAQRLIELGKENWELAVYPVESHAFTEPSSWTDEYKRIFKLFEENLK
;
A
#
# COMPACT_ATOMS: atom_id res chain seq x y z
N VAL A 1 -14.05 -7.81 8.09
CA VAL A 1 -12.78 -7.09 8.30
C VAL A 1 -13.11 -5.70 8.85
N PRO A 2 -12.54 -5.26 9.99
CA PRO A 2 -12.75 -3.91 10.52
C PRO A 2 -12.15 -2.85 9.59
N ALA A 3 -12.88 -1.74 9.38
CA ALA A 3 -12.42 -0.66 8.53
C ALA A 3 -13.05 0.67 8.95
N ARG A 4 -12.44 1.79 8.54
CA ARG A 4 -13.04 3.13 8.53
C ARG A 4 -13.42 3.48 7.10
N LEU A 5 -14.64 3.98 6.96
CA LEU A 5 -15.13 4.54 5.71
C LEU A 5 -15.20 6.08 5.83
N TYR A 6 -14.53 6.76 4.91
CA TYR A 6 -14.65 8.20 4.70
C TYR A 6 -15.42 8.41 3.39
N ARG A 7 -16.49 9.16 3.44
CA ARG A 7 -17.37 9.30 2.28
C ARG A 7 -17.83 10.74 2.13
N PRO A 8 -17.94 11.27 0.90
CA PRO A 8 -18.57 12.55 0.64
C PRO A 8 -20.01 12.58 1.17
N ASP A 9 -20.48 13.74 1.61
CA ASP A 9 -21.87 13.92 2.05
C ASP A 9 -22.88 13.57 0.94
N ASN A 10 -22.50 13.84 -0.31
CA ASN A 10 -23.30 13.55 -1.51
C ASN A 10 -22.47 12.69 -2.48
N PRO A 11 -22.33 11.40 -2.23
CA PRO A 11 -21.54 10.52 -3.10
C PRO A 11 -22.21 10.35 -4.46
N VAL A 12 -21.39 10.40 -5.51
CA VAL A 12 -21.86 10.20 -6.89
C VAL A 12 -21.77 8.72 -7.24
N PRO A 13 -22.87 8.05 -7.69
CA PRO A 13 -22.79 6.68 -8.19
C PRO A 13 -21.77 6.57 -9.33
N GLY A 14 -20.95 5.53 -9.32
CA GLY A 14 -19.83 5.37 -10.26
C GLY A 14 -18.65 6.30 -9.95
N GLY A 15 -18.61 6.90 -8.75
CA GLY A 15 -17.49 7.73 -8.31
C GLY A 15 -16.23 6.93 -7.98
N PRO A 16 -15.08 7.62 -7.80
CA PRO A 16 -13.81 6.97 -7.49
C PRO A 16 -13.68 6.60 -6.00
N ALA A 17 -12.86 5.57 -5.72
CA ALA A 17 -12.47 5.23 -4.37
C ALA A 17 -10.98 4.99 -4.22
N VAL A 18 -10.49 5.12 -3.00
CA VAL A 18 -9.10 4.84 -2.62
C VAL A 18 -9.09 3.95 -1.38
N ILE A 19 -8.30 2.88 -1.43
CA ILE A 19 -8.03 2.05 -0.25
C ILE A 19 -6.69 2.50 0.35
N PHE A 20 -6.71 2.82 1.64
CA PHE A 20 -5.50 3.07 2.42
C PHE A 20 -5.07 1.82 3.17
N VAL A 21 -3.79 1.51 3.08
CA VAL A 21 -3.17 0.37 3.75
C VAL A 21 -2.15 0.88 4.76
N HIS A 22 -2.43 0.68 6.05
CA HIS A 22 -1.52 1.09 7.12
C HIS A 22 -0.20 0.31 7.11
N GLY A 23 0.85 0.88 7.68
CA GLY A 23 2.19 0.28 7.77
C GLY A 23 2.34 -0.74 8.90
N ALA A 24 3.58 -1.23 9.04
CA ALA A 24 4.06 -2.16 10.07
C ALA A 24 3.38 -3.55 10.10
N GLY A 25 2.28 -3.77 9.38
CA GLY A 25 1.56 -5.05 9.33
C GLY A 25 0.90 -5.52 10.64
N TYR A 26 1.16 -4.82 11.74
CA TYR A 26 0.67 -5.17 13.07
C TYR A 26 0.09 -3.96 13.84
N LEU A 27 -0.16 -2.86 13.15
CA LEU A 27 -0.86 -1.71 13.74
C LEU A 27 -2.37 -1.93 13.77
N GLN A 28 -3.08 -1.04 14.43
CA GLN A 28 -4.52 -0.93 14.41
C GLN A 28 -4.87 0.53 14.13
N ASN A 29 -5.71 0.81 13.12
CA ASN A 29 -6.13 2.15 12.77
C ASN A 29 -7.65 2.33 12.72
N ALA A 30 -8.42 1.26 12.50
CA ALA A 30 -9.88 1.27 12.46
C ALA A 30 -10.49 1.21 13.89
N HIS A 31 -10.17 2.18 14.75
CA HIS A 31 -10.69 2.30 16.10
C HIS A 31 -11.47 3.62 16.30
N LYS A 32 -12.20 3.78 17.40
CA LYS A 32 -13.03 4.96 17.68
C LYS A 32 -12.25 6.16 18.27
N TRP A 33 -10.93 6.12 18.23
CA TRP A 33 -10.05 7.20 18.67
C TRP A 33 -9.45 7.93 17.47
N TRP A 34 -8.65 8.95 17.73
CA TRP A 34 -7.91 9.66 16.69
C TRP A 34 -6.97 8.71 15.94
N SER A 35 -6.88 8.87 14.64
CA SER A 35 -5.97 8.06 13.82
C SER A 35 -4.51 8.30 14.24
N SER A 36 -3.74 7.22 14.39
CA SER A 36 -2.28 7.32 14.57
C SER A 36 -1.60 7.84 13.30
N TYR A 37 -2.28 7.72 12.16
CA TYR A 37 -1.89 8.27 10.87
C TYR A 37 -2.52 9.66 10.67
N SER A 38 -2.05 10.66 11.42
CA SER A 38 -2.65 12.01 11.42
C SER A 38 -2.55 12.72 10.06
N ARG A 39 -1.47 12.50 9.30
CA ARG A 39 -1.29 13.09 7.97
C ARG A 39 -2.18 12.42 6.94
N GLU A 40 -2.20 11.10 6.95
CA GLU A 40 -3.09 10.31 6.10
C GLU A 40 -4.57 10.61 6.42
N TYR A 41 -4.92 10.78 7.69
CA TYR A 41 -6.26 11.23 8.07
C TYR A 41 -6.64 12.57 7.44
N MET A 42 -5.72 13.53 7.44
CA MET A 42 -5.94 14.82 6.76
C MET A 42 -6.07 14.63 5.24
N PHE A 43 -5.24 13.79 4.66
CA PHE A 43 -5.29 13.49 3.22
C PHE A 43 -6.56 12.73 2.84
N HIS A 44 -7.08 11.83 3.68
CA HIS A 44 -8.37 11.15 3.46
C HIS A 44 -9.51 12.17 3.42
N ASN A 45 -9.54 13.16 4.33
CA ASN A 45 -10.55 14.21 4.29
C ASN A 45 -10.40 15.08 3.03
N PHE A 46 -9.18 15.42 2.63
CA PHE A 46 -8.93 16.13 1.39
C PHE A 46 -9.42 15.34 0.15
N LEU A 47 -9.21 14.03 0.11
CA LEU A 47 -9.74 13.18 -0.95
C LEU A 47 -11.27 13.18 -0.96
N VAL A 48 -11.91 13.11 0.22
CA VAL A 48 -13.37 13.18 0.37
C VAL A 48 -13.93 14.50 -0.14
N ASP A 49 -13.29 15.63 0.20
CA ASP A 49 -13.65 16.95 -0.30
C ASP A 49 -13.52 17.06 -1.83
N ASN A 50 -12.69 16.21 -2.44
CA ASN A 50 -12.51 16.07 -3.88
C ASN A 50 -13.34 14.94 -4.50
N GLY A 51 -14.32 14.38 -3.78
CA GLY A 51 -15.31 13.44 -4.29
C GLY A 51 -14.90 11.96 -4.24
N TYR A 52 -13.81 11.62 -3.60
CA TYR A 52 -13.38 10.23 -3.40
C TYR A 52 -14.05 9.60 -2.17
N THR A 53 -14.37 8.33 -2.26
CA THR A 53 -14.62 7.51 -1.08
C THR A 53 -13.31 6.87 -0.65
N VAL A 54 -12.98 6.88 0.66
CA VAL A 54 -11.74 6.28 1.18
C VAL A 54 -12.07 5.17 2.17
N LEU A 55 -11.42 4.01 2.02
CA LEU A 55 -11.55 2.87 2.91
C LEU A 55 -10.19 2.57 3.56
N ASP A 56 -10.15 2.63 4.89
CA ASP A 56 -8.97 2.40 5.73
C ASP A 56 -9.18 1.10 6.51
N ILE A 57 -8.46 0.04 6.13
CA ILE A 57 -8.72 -1.34 6.54
C ILE A 57 -7.69 -1.81 7.58
N ASP A 58 -8.16 -2.37 8.70
CA ASP A 58 -7.34 -3.19 9.59
C ASP A 58 -7.33 -4.64 9.08
N TYR A 59 -6.47 -4.91 8.11
CA TYR A 59 -6.33 -6.20 7.45
C TYR A 59 -5.77 -7.29 8.39
N ARG A 60 -5.89 -8.57 8.00
CA ARG A 60 -5.30 -9.68 8.75
C ARG A 60 -3.79 -9.52 8.91
N GLY A 61 -3.32 -9.61 10.14
CA GLY A 61 -2.00 -9.20 10.60
C GLY A 61 -2.07 -8.03 11.59
N SER A 62 -3.09 -7.18 11.51
CA SER A 62 -3.28 -6.03 12.41
C SER A 62 -3.46 -6.44 13.86
N ALA A 63 -3.05 -5.57 14.79
CA ALA A 63 -3.19 -5.79 16.22
C ALA A 63 -4.64 -5.58 16.70
N GLY A 64 -4.94 -6.11 17.89
CA GLY A 64 -6.21 -5.85 18.58
C GLY A 64 -7.33 -6.86 18.31
N TYR A 65 -7.16 -7.77 17.34
CA TYR A 65 -8.20 -8.73 16.90
C TYR A 65 -7.90 -10.19 17.29
N GLY A 66 -6.94 -10.40 18.20
CA GLY A 66 -6.57 -11.70 18.71
C GLY A 66 -5.48 -12.42 17.90
N ARG A 67 -5.08 -13.59 18.42
CA ARG A 67 -3.94 -14.35 17.90
C ARG A 67 -4.14 -14.79 16.45
N ASP A 68 -5.27 -15.39 16.12
CA ASP A 68 -5.49 -16.00 14.81
C ASP A 68 -5.54 -14.94 13.69
N TRP A 69 -6.03 -13.75 14.01
CA TRP A 69 -5.95 -12.58 13.13
C TRP A 69 -4.49 -12.12 12.94
N ARG A 70 -3.79 -11.97 14.06
CA ARG A 70 -2.41 -11.48 14.10
C ARG A 70 -1.43 -12.41 13.37
N THR A 71 -1.64 -13.73 13.45
CA THR A 71 -0.76 -14.74 12.86
C THR A 71 -1.20 -15.22 11.48
N ALA A 72 -2.26 -14.64 10.92
CA ALA A 72 -2.78 -15.03 9.61
C ALA A 72 -1.80 -14.85 8.44
N ILE A 73 -0.78 -13.99 8.63
CA ILE A 73 0.30 -13.71 7.68
C ILE A 73 1.54 -14.60 7.88
N TYR A 74 1.50 -15.56 8.80
CA TYR A 74 2.64 -16.46 9.05
C TYR A 74 3.02 -17.22 7.79
N ARG A 75 4.30 -17.15 7.42
CA ARG A 75 4.91 -17.69 6.20
C ARG A 75 4.35 -17.12 4.88
N HIS A 76 3.43 -16.17 4.89
CA HIS A 76 2.87 -15.59 3.67
C HIS A 76 2.34 -14.18 3.92
N MET A 77 3.22 -13.18 3.96
CA MET A 77 2.86 -11.78 3.82
C MET A 77 2.46 -11.50 2.36
N GLY A 78 1.46 -10.66 2.11
CA GLY A 78 0.86 -10.47 0.78
C GLY A 78 -0.01 -11.66 0.34
N GLY A 79 -0.56 -12.38 1.31
CA GLY A 79 -1.60 -13.39 1.13
C GLY A 79 -2.94 -12.89 1.67
N LYS A 80 -3.33 -13.32 2.87
CA LYS A 80 -4.62 -12.95 3.47
C LYS A 80 -4.77 -11.44 3.76
N ASP A 81 -3.68 -10.76 4.04
CA ASP A 81 -3.61 -9.31 4.19
C ASP A 81 -3.88 -8.57 2.86
N LEU A 82 -3.45 -9.13 1.73
CA LEU A 82 -3.82 -8.67 0.39
C LEU A 82 -5.27 -9.04 0.05
N ASP A 83 -5.70 -10.27 0.33
CA ASP A 83 -7.10 -10.70 0.11
C ASP A 83 -8.09 -9.72 0.76
N ASP A 84 -7.78 -9.21 1.96
CA ASP A 84 -8.62 -8.25 2.67
C ASP A 84 -8.74 -6.89 1.94
N GLN A 85 -7.72 -6.47 1.16
CA GLN A 85 -7.79 -5.26 0.33
C GLN A 85 -8.66 -5.51 -0.91
N VAL A 86 -8.52 -6.67 -1.55
CA VAL A 86 -9.34 -7.08 -2.69
C VAL A 86 -10.81 -7.21 -2.29
N ASP A 87 -11.08 -7.80 -1.13
CA ASP A 87 -12.43 -7.89 -0.57
C ASP A 87 -12.99 -6.49 -0.24
N GLY A 88 -12.14 -5.58 0.24
CA GLY A 88 -12.48 -4.16 0.45
C GLY A 88 -12.87 -3.46 -0.85
N ALA A 89 -12.12 -3.67 -1.93
CA ALA A 89 -12.43 -3.14 -3.27
C ALA A 89 -13.78 -3.67 -3.78
N ARG A 90 -14.01 -4.97 -3.67
CA ARG A 90 -15.29 -5.60 -4.04
C ARG A 90 -16.46 -5.03 -3.21
N TRP A 91 -16.26 -4.88 -1.91
CA TRP A 91 -17.27 -4.30 -1.02
C TRP A 91 -17.61 -2.85 -1.40
N LEU A 92 -16.63 -2.04 -1.80
CA LEU A 92 -16.85 -0.67 -2.28
C LEU A 92 -17.74 -0.66 -3.53
N VAL A 93 -17.49 -1.54 -4.49
CA VAL A 93 -18.31 -1.68 -5.70
C VAL A 93 -19.74 -2.10 -5.36
N GLU A 94 -19.90 -3.15 -4.57
CA GLU A 94 -21.18 -3.77 -4.26
C GLU A 94 -22.09 -2.90 -3.36
N THR A 95 -21.50 -2.16 -2.41
CA THR A 95 -22.28 -1.48 -1.36
C THR A 95 -22.19 0.04 -1.42
N GLN A 96 -21.14 0.60 -1.99
CA GLN A 96 -20.93 2.05 -2.09
C GLN A 96 -21.12 2.58 -3.52
N GLN A 97 -21.48 1.72 -4.46
CA GLN A 97 -21.72 2.06 -5.88
C GLN A 97 -20.48 2.70 -6.54
N ILE A 98 -19.29 2.26 -6.13
CA ILE A 98 -18.02 2.70 -6.74
C ILE A 98 -17.86 2.03 -8.11
N ASP A 99 -17.31 2.76 -9.07
CA ASP A 99 -16.92 2.22 -10.36
C ASP A 99 -15.73 1.24 -10.18
N PRO A 100 -15.84 -0.03 -10.58
CA PRO A 100 -14.74 -0.98 -10.45
C PRO A 100 -13.46 -0.56 -11.20
N GLU A 101 -13.55 0.29 -12.22
CA GLU A 101 -12.40 0.80 -12.96
C GLU A 101 -11.77 2.04 -12.29
N LYS A 102 -12.34 2.56 -11.19
CA LYS A 102 -11.93 3.78 -10.51
C LYS A 102 -11.51 3.54 -9.05
N ILE A 103 -10.80 2.45 -8.81
CA ILE A 103 -10.30 2.12 -7.47
C ILE A 103 -8.77 2.27 -7.45
N GLY A 104 -8.29 3.12 -6.54
CA GLY A 104 -6.87 3.27 -6.23
C GLY A 104 -6.51 2.64 -4.89
N ILE A 105 -5.22 2.41 -4.69
CA ILE A 105 -4.66 1.88 -3.44
C ILE A 105 -3.39 2.64 -3.07
N TYR A 106 -3.17 2.94 -1.79
CA TYR A 106 -1.91 3.52 -1.36
C TYR A 106 -1.56 3.16 0.08
N GLY A 107 -0.29 3.20 0.38
CA GLY A 107 0.20 3.00 1.75
C GLY A 107 1.72 3.10 1.85
N GLY A 108 2.21 3.20 3.07
CA GLY A 108 3.64 3.32 3.36
C GLY A 108 4.22 2.10 4.07
N SER A 109 5.52 1.82 3.86
CA SER A 109 6.22 0.73 4.51
C SER A 109 5.59 -0.63 4.18
N TYR A 110 5.05 -1.35 5.17
CA TYR A 110 4.26 -2.56 4.93
C TYR A 110 3.03 -2.26 4.04
N GLY A 111 2.38 -1.11 4.23
CA GLY A 111 1.28 -0.68 3.35
C GLY A 111 1.72 -0.44 1.91
N GLY A 112 2.92 0.08 1.69
CA GLY A 112 3.53 0.21 0.37
C GLY A 112 3.88 -1.15 -0.24
N PHE A 113 4.35 -2.09 0.57
CA PHE A 113 4.55 -3.49 0.18
C PHE A 113 3.23 -4.13 -0.31
N ILE A 114 2.14 -3.99 0.45
CA ILE A 114 0.82 -4.50 0.05
C ILE A 114 0.31 -3.79 -1.20
N THR A 115 0.54 -2.48 -1.34
CA THR A 115 0.22 -1.74 -2.56
C THR A 115 0.94 -2.34 -3.78
N LEU A 116 2.23 -2.64 -3.67
CA LEU A 116 2.99 -3.31 -4.74
C LEU A 116 2.43 -4.71 -5.04
N MET A 117 2.13 -5.51 -4.00
CA MET A 117 1.54 -6.83 -4.19
C MET A 117 0.19 -6.74 -4.89
N ALA A 118 -0.66 -5.76 -4.52
CA ALA A 118 -1.95 -5.52 -5.16
C ALA A 118 -1.79 -5.18 -6.65
N MET A 119 -0.90 -4.23 -6.98
CA MET A 119 -0.66 -3.81 -8.36
C MET A 119 -0.06 -4.91 -9.25
N PHE A 120 0.68 -5.87 -8.65
CA PHE A 120 1.39 -6.91 -9.40
C PHE A 120 0.65 -8.25 -9.45
N LYS A 121 -0.17 -8.58 -8.44
CA LYS A 121 -0.83 -9.89 -8.36
C LYS A 121 -2.33 -9.86 -8.66
N GLU A 122 -2.93 -8.68 -8.56
CA GLU A 122 -4.38 -8.49 -8.74
C GLU A 122 -4.65 -7.51 -9.90
N PRO A 123 -4.15 -7.83 -11.13
CA PRO A 123 -4.34 -6.97 -12.27
C PRO A 123 -5.83 -6.74 -12.53
N GLY A 124 -6.22 -5.52 -12.86
CA GLY A 124 -7.61 -5.14 -13.11
C GLY A 124 -8.45 -4.84 -11.86
N VAL A 125 -7.94 -5.03 -10.64
CA VAL A 125 -8.64 -4.64 -9.40
C VAL A 125 -8.37 -3.18 -9.05
N PHE A 126 -7.12 -2.72 -9.23
CA PHE A 126 -6.71 -1.37 -8.91
C PHE A 126 -6.16 -0.66 -10.15
N ALA A 127 -6.79 0.44 -10.54
CA ALA A 127 -6.36 1.24 -11.69
C ALA A 127 -5.06 2.04 -11.39
N ALA A 128 -4.86 2.44 -10.14
CA ALA A 128 -3.67 3.18 -9.73
C ALA A 128 -3.20 2.80 -8.32
N GLY A 129 -1.90 2.77 -8.11
CA GLY A 129 -1.28 2.50 -6.82
C GLY A 129 -0.17 3.46 -6.47
N ALA A 130 -0.11 3.94 -5.20
CA ALA A 130 1.01 4.72 -4.69
C ALA A 130 1.71 3.98 -3.54
N ALA A 131 2.89 3.47 -3.81
CA ALA A 131 3.69 2.64 -2.92
C ALA A 131 4.82 3.48 -2.29
N LEU A 132 4.71 3.76 -0.98
CA LEU A 132 5.58 4.68 -0.28
C LEU A 132 6.58 3.92 0.59
N ARG A 133 7.90 4.19 0.46
CA ARG A 133 8.96 3.57 1.28
C ARG A 133 8.78 2.07 1.48
N SER A 134 8.58 1.35 0.38
CA SER A 134 8.08 -0.03 0.38
C SER A 134 9.18 -1.07 0.50
N VAL A 135 8.94 -2.13 1.25
CA VAL A 135 9.74 -3.35 1.15
C VAL A 135 9.39 -4.06 -0.16
N THR A 136 10.40 -4.35 -0.97
CA THR A 136 10.25 -5.03 -2.27
C THR A 136 10.75 -6.46 -2.26
N ASP A 137 11.67 -6.78 -1.33
CA ASP A 137 12.22 -8.11 -1.13
C ASP A 137 12.50 -8.35 0.35
N TRP A 138 11.72 -9.19 0.99
CA TRP A 138 11.83 -9.46 2.43
C TRP A 138 13.15 -10.11 2.85
N ALA A 139 13.88 -10.72 1.92
CA ALA A 139 15.21 -11.27 2.19
C ALA A 139 16.27 -10.17 2.46
N HIS A 140 15.98 -8.93 2.08
CA HIS A 140 16.84 -7.77 2.28
C HIS A 140 16.39 -6.88 3.45
N TYR A 141 15.27 -7.23 4.09
CA TYR A 141 14.76 -6.47 5.23
C TYR A 141 15.33 -7.00 6.56
N ASN A 142 14.99 -6.30 7.64
CA ASN A 142 15.42 -6.56 9.01
C ASN A 142 15.11 -8.00 9.44
N HIS A 143 16.16 -8.78 9.74
CA HIS A 143 16.04 -10.17 10.13
C HIS A 143 15.22 -10.38 11.41
N GLY A 144 15.34 -9.48 12.40
CA GLY A 144 14.58 -9.56 13.65
C GLY A 144 13.06 -9.45 13.43
N TYR A 145 12.63 -8.73 12.39
CA TYR A 145 11.23 -8.66 11.99
C TYR A 145 10.82 -9.86 11.15
N THR A 146 11.54 -10.12 10.05
CA THR A 146 11.13 -11.11 9.04
C THR A 146 11.16 -12.54 9.56
N SER A 147 12.17 -12.90 10.37
CA SER A 147 12.33 -14.27 10.86
C SER A 147 11.19 -14.74 11.78
N ASN A 148 10.51 -13.81 12.44
CA ASN A 148 9.34 -14.14 13.27
C ASN A 148 8.09 -14.47 12.44
N ILE A 149 8.05 -14.06 11.16
CA ILE A 149 6.89 -14.23 10.29
C ILE A 149 7.20 -15.23 9.17
N LEU A 150 8.38 -15.14 8.55
CA LEU A 150 8.77 -15.91 7.36
C LEU A 150 9.81 -17.00 7.65
N ASN A 151 10.21 -17.22 8.92
CA ASN A 151 11.36 -18.03 9.30
C ASN A 151 12.69 -17.39 8.79
N ILE A 152 13.65 -18.19 8.36
CA ILE A 152 14.90 -17.69 7.77
C ILE A 152 15.01 -18.11 6.30
N PRO A 153 15.60 -17.29 5.41
CA PRO A 153 15.65 -17.59 3.97
C PRO A 153 16.22 -18.96 3.62
N ALA A 154 17.26 -19.40 4.36
CA ALA A 154 17.89 -20.69 4.14
C ALA A 154 17.01 -21.91 4.50
N ALA A 155 16.04 -21.73 5.41
CA ALA A 155 15.15 -22.80 5.84
C ALA A 155 13.79 -22.77 5.12
N ASP A 156 13.34 -21.61 4.68
CA ASP A 156 12.01 -21.39 4.06
C ASP A 156 12.07 -20.33 2.96
N SER A 157 12.87 -20.59 1.91
CA SER A 157 13.01 -19.67 0.78
C SER A 157 11.67 -19.38 0.09
N LEU A 158 10.77 -20.36 0.05
CA LEU A 158 9.44 -20.19 -0.55
C LEU A 158 8.61 -19.12 0.17
N ALA A 159 8.68 -19.02 1.51
CA ALA A 159 7.98 -17.98 2.27
C ALA A 159 8.46 -16.58 1.86
N TYR A 160 9.76 -16.42 1.61
CA TYR A 160 10.33 -15.14 1.16
C TYR A 160 9.94 -14.79 -0.28
N VAL A 161 10.09 -15.73 -1.21
CA VAL A 161 9.74 -15.50 -2.63
C VAL A 161 8.27 -15.14 -2.78
N ARG A 162 7.36 -15.91 -2.18
CA ARG A 162 5.93 -15.65 -2.32
C ARG A 162 5.44 -14.37 -1.63
N SER A 163 6.25 -13.83 -0.70
CA SER A 163 5.94 -12.60 0.04
C SER A 163 6.63 -11.36 -0.53
N SER A 164 7.46 -11.46 -1.56
CA SER A 164 8.27 -10.34 -2.05
C SER A 164 7.80 -9.83 -3.41
N PRO A 165 7.34 -8.57 -3.51
CA PRO A 165 6.77 -7.99 -4.73
C PRO A 165 7.67 -8.08 -5.95
N ILE A 166 8.98 -7.97 -5.80
CA ILE A 166 9.94 -7.97 -6.92
C ILE A 166 9.81 -9.21 -7.83
N TYR A 167 9.33 -10.33 -7.30
CA TYR A 167 9.11 -11.56 -8.06
C TYR A 167 7.82 -11.55 -8.89
N TYR A 168 6.94 -10.56 -8.67
CA TYR A 168 5.65 -10.43 -9.35
C TYR A 168 5.55 -9.18 -10.22
N ALA A 169 6.64 -8.42 -10.36
CA ALA A 169 6.66 -7.13 -11.06
C ALA A 169 6.18 -7.19 -12.52
N GLU A 170 6.25 -8.38 -13.16
CA GLU A 170 5.72 -8.60 -14.52
C GLU A 170 4.20 -8.41 -14.61
N GLY A 171 3.47 -8.55 -13.51
CA GLY A 171 2.03 -8.38 -13.47
C GLY A 171 1.53 -6.94 -13.41
N LEU A 172 2.42 -5.93 -13.43
CA LEU A 172 2.00 -4.53 -13.42
C LEU A 172 1.21 -4.17 -14.67
N GLU A 173 -0.04 -3.71 -14.50
CA GLU A 173 -0.93 -3.23 -15.58
C GLU A 173 -1.39 -1.80 -15.35
N GLY A 174 -1.77 -1.43 -14.13
CA GLY A 174 -2.23 -0.10 -13.74
C GLY A 174 -1.10 0.93 -13.56
N ALA A 175 -1.45 2.17 -13.25
CA ALA A 175 -0.48 3.24 -13.01
C ALA A 175 0.15 3.12 -11.61
N LEU A 176 1.48 3.11 -11.53
CA LEU A 176 2.22 2.96 -10.28
C LEU A 176 3.11 4.16 -9.99
N LEU A 177 2.90 4.79 -8.83
CA LEU A 177 3.83 5.76 -8.25
C LEU A 177 4.58 5.11 -7.09
N MET A 178 5.90 5.16 -7.12
CA MET A 178 6.76 4.78 -6.00
C MET A 178 7.42 6.02 -5.41
N CYS A 179 7.39 6.19 -4.08
CA CYS A 179 8.04 7.28 -3.37
C CYS A 179 9.00 6.72 -2.32
N HIS A 180 10.27 7.20 -2.28
CA HIS A 180 11.25 6.68 -1.33
C HIS A 180 12.29 7.71 -0.91
N GLY A 181 12.60 7.75 0.38
CA GLY A 181 13.68 8.56 0.95
C GLY A 181 15.05 7.93 0.66
N MET A 182 16.02 8.73 0.20
CA MET A 182 17.34 8.20 -0.16
C MET A 182 18.21 7.87 1.05
N VAL A 183 17.88 8.41 2.23
CA VAL A 183 18.58 8.11 3.49
C VAL A 183 17.74 7.25 4.43
N ASP A 184 16.77 6.50 3.88
CA ASP A 184 15.94 5.55 4.64
C ASP A 184 16.83 4.45 5.23
N ASP A 185 16.87 4.40 6.57
CA ASP A 185 17.64 3.45 7.37
C ASP A 185 16.82 2.27 7.92
N ASN A 186 15.53 2.25 7.62
CA ASN A 186 14.60 1.16 7.95
C ASN A 186 14.37 0.25 6.73
N VAL A 187 13.83 0.80 5.66
CA VAL A 187 13.73 0.14 4.35
C VAL A 187 14.73 0.83 3.42
N HIS A 188 15.88 0.21 3.21
CA HIS A 188 16.96 0.84 2.47
C HIS A 188 16.53 1.21 1.05
N PHE A 189 16.96 2.39 0.59
CA PHE A 189 16.69 2.90 -0.76
C PHE A 189 17.07 1.90 -1.87
N GLN A 190 18.06 1.04 -1.61
CA GLN A 190 18.45 -0.04 -2.51
C GLN A 190 17.28 -0.96 -2.89
N ASP A 191 16.32 -1.17 -2.00
CA ASP A 191 15.14 -2.02 -2.27
C ASP A 191 14.35 -1.49 -3.46
N ILE A 192 14.00 -0.21 -3.44
CA ILE A 192 13.20 0.39 -4.51
C ILE A 192 13.99 0.52 -5.81
N VAL A 193 15.32 0.75 -5.74
CA VAL A 193 16.19 0.80 -6.93
C VAL A 193 16.24 -0.54 -7.65
N ARG A 194 16.29 -1.65 -6.90
CA ARG A 194 16.23 -3.01 -7.47
C ARG A 194 14.90 -3.27 -8.17
N LEU A 195 13.79 -2.84 -7.58
CA LEU A 195 12.48 -2.97 -8.21
C LEU A 195 12.38 -2.10 -9.48
N ALA A 196 12.86 -0.85 -9.44
CA ALA A 196 12.90 0.01 -10.62
C ALA A 196 13.71 -0.64 -11.76
N GLN A 197 14.89 -1.21 -11.48
CA GLN A 197 15.67 -1.96 -12.46
C GLN A 197 14.88 -3.15 -13.02
N ARG A 198 14.16 -3.89 -12.17
CA ARG A 198 13.33 -5.02 -12.60
C ARG A 198 12.19 -4.59 -13.53
N LEU A 199 11.52 -3.47 -13.26
CA LEU A 199 10.47 -2.93 -14.11
C LEU A 199 11.02 -2.48 -15.48
N ILE A 200 12.24 -1.89 -15.51
CA ILE A 200 12.94 -1.54 -16.74
C ILE A 200 13.24 -2.80 -17.58
N GLU A 201 13.79 -3.84 -16.96
CA GLU A 201 14.10 -5.12 -17.63
C GLU A 201 12.86 -5.80 -18.23
N LEU A 202 11.71 -5.64 -17.55
CA LEU A 202 10.42 -6.16 -18.01
C LEU A 202 9.75 -5.26 -19.05
N GLY A 203 10.31 -4.10 -19.37
CA GLY A 203 9.73 -3.13 -20.31
C GLY A 203 8.42 -2.51 -19.83
N LYS A 204 8.22 -2.39 -18.52
CA LYS A 204 7.03 -1.73 -17.96
C LYS A 204 7.13 -0.21 -18.09
N GLU A 205 6.06 0.44 -18.53
CA GLU A 205 6.04 1.88 -18.83
C GLU A 205 5.17 2.70 -17.86
N ASN A 206 4.14 2.09 -17.26
CA ASN A 206 3.16 2.78 -16.42
C ASN A 206 3.62 2.95 -14.96
N TRP A 207 4.86 3.40 -14.74
CA TRP A 207 5.37 3.62 -13.41
C TRP A 207 6.29 4.83 -13.30
N GLU A 208 6.31 5.44 -12.13
CA GLU A 208 7.19 6.54 -11.76
C GLU A 208 7.88 6.26 -10.43
N LEU A 209 9.11 6.74 -10.26
CA LEU A 209 9.84 6.75 -8.99
C LEU A 209 10.18 8.19 -8.60
N ALA A 210 9.56 8.68 -7.54
CA ALA A 210 9.91 9.93 -6.90
C ALA A 210 10.89 9.67 -5.74
N VAL A 211 12.04 10.33 -5.78
CA VAL A 211 13.09 10.19 -4.76
C VAL A 211 13.19 11.45 -3.90
N TYR A 212 13.40 11.24 -2.59
CA TYR A 212 13.50 12.32 -1.61
C TYR A 212 14.89 12.27 -0.96
N PRO A 213 15.82 13.12 -1.44
CA PRO A 213 17.25 12.97 -1.14
C PRO A 213 17.64 13.06 0.33
N VAL A 214 16.89 13.86 1.11
CA VAL A 214 17.19 14.10 2.53
C VAL A 214 16.31 13.34 3.51
N GLU A 215 15.34 12.56 2.99
CA GLU A 215 14.35 11.91 3.80
C GLU A 215 14.72 10.47 4.19
N SER A 216 14.44 10.14 5.45
CA SER A 216 14.47 8.79 5.97
C SER A 216 13.11 8.08 5.83
N HIS A 217 12.89 7.01 6.59
CA HIS A 217 11.66 6.21 6.53
C HIS A 217 10.40 7.01 6.88
N ALA A 218 10.46 7.83 7.92
CA ALA A 218 9.44 8.81 8.24
C ALA A 218 9.93 10.17 7.74
N PHE A 219 9.27 10.74 6.75
CA PHE A 219 9.61 12.06 6.25
C PHE A 219 9.51 13.11 7.35
N THR A 220 10.47 14.02 7.38
CA THR A 220 10.54 15.09 8.37
C THR A 220 10.23 16.46 7.77
N GLU A 221 10.65 16.70 6.53
CA GLU A 221 10.47 17.99 5.88
C GLU A 221 9.02 18.20 5.40
N PRO A 222 8.38 19.31 5.78
CA PRO A 222 7.01 19.63 5.31
C PRO A 222 6.88 19.72 3.78
N SER A 223 7.94 20.15 3.11
CA SER A 223 8.00 20.22 1.63
C SER A 223 7.94 18.83 1.01
N SER A 224 8.62 17.84 1.59
CA SER A 224 8.61 16.45 1.13
C SER A 224 7.24 15.82 1.27
N TRP A 225 6.58 15.99 2.43
CA TRP A 225 5.19 15.56 2.64
C TRP A 225 4.23 16.21 1.65
N THR A 226 4.40 17.50 1.40
CA THR A 226 3.54 18.24 0.47
C THR A 226 3.72 17.72 -0.96
N ASP A 227 4.94 17.47 -1.40
CA ASP A 227 5.22 16.93 -2.73
C ASP A 227 4.69 15.50 -2.87
N GLU A 228 4.89 14.64 -1.87
CA GLU A 228 4.39 13.26 -1.88
C GLU A 228 2.87 13.22 -2.06
N TYR A 229 2.09 13.95 -1.24
CA TYR A 229 0.64 13.98 -1.36
C TYR A 229 0.14 14.62 -2.66
N LYS A 230 0.84 15.63 -3.18
CA LYS A 230 0.51 16.21 -4.51
C LYS A 230 0.69 15.19 -5.62
N ARG A 231 1.75 14.38 -5.58
CA ARG A 231 1.98 13.32 -6.58
C ARG A 231 0.92 12.22 -6.47
N ILE A 232 0.60 11.77 -5.25
CA ILE A 232 -0.45 10.77 -5.03
C ILE A 232 -1.79 11.29 -5.54
N PHE A 233 -2.15 12.53 -5.21
CA PHE A 233 -3.40 13.16 -5.67
C PHE A 233 -3.44 13.27 -7.20
N LYS A 234 -2.34 13.73 -7.82
CA LYS A 234 -2.22 13.79 -9.27
C LYS A 234 -2.42 12.41 -9.91
N LEU A 235 -1.75 11.37 -9.40
CA LEU A 235 -1.92 10.00 -9.88
C LEU A 235 -3.40 9.58 -9.88
N PHE A 236 -4.11 9.84 -8.78
CA PHE A 236 -5.51 9.47 -8.66
C PHE A 236 -6.43 10.31 -9.55
N GLU A 237 -6.19 11.62 -9.70
CA GLU A 237 -6.95 12.47 -10.61
C GLU A 237 -6.81 12.04 -12.08
N GLU A 238 -5.63 11.61 -12.50
CA GLU A 238 -5.34 11.21 -13.88
C GLU A 238 -5.85 9.81 -14.23
N ASN A 239 -6.02 8.91 -13.23
CA ASN A 239 -6.33 7.51 -13.48
C ASN A 239 -7.67 7.03 -12.91
N LEU A 240 -8.33 7.79 -12.03
CA LEU A 240 -9.58 7.40 -11.40
C LEU A 240 -10.76 8.35 -11.73
N LYS A 241 -10.51 9.45 -12.42
CA LYS A 241 -11.54 10.39 -12.88
C LYS A 241 -11.53 10.51 -14.39
#